data_95bda3521272561abeeb01c5ca7fdeca
#
_entry.id   95bda3521272561abeeb01c5ca7fdeca
#
_cell.length_a   1.000
_cell.length_b   1.000
_cell.length_c   1.000
_cell.angle_alpha   90.00
_cell.angle_beta   90.00
_cell.angle_gamma   90.00
#
_symmetry.space_group_name_H-M   'P 1'
#
loop_
_entity.id
_entity.type
_entity.pdbx_description
1 polymer ?
#
loop_
_entity_poly.entity_id
_entity_poly.type
_entity_poly.pdbx_seq_one_letter_code
_entity_poly.pdbx_strand_id
1 'polypeptide(L)'
;YKYMLGLRNRQPQLRVSGMSYRINTEEAQALAAKLRRSAVTVLNNYFDVLPLAPVEGDIAVLSIGEKEADAPFVEAMKKNAGIVHFHLPWNADEALWQEVQGQLAAFRRVVISITGSAYVSDRDVAFLEGLNLRAPLVYTFFTSYRTLQPLMPALAKSSAVVLAHSAETDLQQYVADVLFAKKPASGRMSMSIGKLFPAGTGCMIEPGMKPGKTVPEDYGMKSYVLQSIDAVARKGLEAGAYPGCRVLVWKDGLPVYDKGFGTHSDKDTTTVRSSDL
;
A
#
# COMPACT_ATOMS: atom_id res chain seq x y z
N TYR A 1 -47.46 -16.06 3.14
CA TYR A 1 -46.20 -16.78 3.25
C TYR A 1 -45.72 -16.89 4.71
N LYS A 2 -45.51 -15.78 5.45
CA LYS A 2 -45.09 -15.79 6.87
C LYS A 2 -46.07 -16.55 7.78
N TYR A 3 -47.36 -16.49 7.50
CA TYR A 3 -48.39 -17.22 8.21
C TYR A 3 -48.33 -18.75 7.95
N MET A 4 -48.13 -19.14 6.70
CA MET A 4 -48.05 -20.54 6.30
C MET A 4 -46.78 -21.24 6.83
N LEU A 5 -45.69 -20.49 7.02
CA LEU A 5 -44.43 -20.98 7.57
C LEU A 5 -44.42 -21.01 9.12
N GLY A 6 -45.52 -20.63 9.79
CA GLY A 6 -45.63 -20.65 11.25
C GLY A 6 -44.71 -19.65 11.96
N LEU A 7 -44.10 -18.71 11.22
CA LEU A 7 -43.12 -17.76 11.75
C LEU A 7 -43.73 -16.77 12.78
N ARG A 8 -45.05 -16.61 12.78
CA ARG A 8 -45.74 -15.75 13.75
C ARG A 8 -45.82 -16.37 15.14
N ASN A 9 -45.82 -17.70 15.22
CA ASN A 9 -45.99 -18.41 16.51
C ASN A 9 -44.64 -18.83 17.14
N ARG A 10 -43.57 -18.66 16.44
CA ARG A 10 -42.19 -18.82 16.95
C ARG A 10 -41.61 -17.47 17.26
N GLN A 11 -41.93 -16.92 18.41
CA GLN A 11 -41.01 -15.94 19.01
C GLN A 11 -39.82 -16.75 19.51
N PRO A 12 -38.65 -16.65 18.86
CA PRO A 12 -37.46 -17.23 19.44
C PRO A 12 -37.25 -16.54 20.77
N GLN A 13 -37.19 -17.31 21.85
CA GLN A 13 -36.77 -16.77 23.13
C GLN A 13 -35.30 -16.38 22.98
N LEU A 14 -35.06 -15.13 22.63
CA LEU A 14 -33.74 -14.54 22.61
C LEU A 14 -33.21 -14.51 24.04
N ARG A 15 -32.42 -15.52 24.40
CA ARG A 15 -31.64 -15.49 25.64
C ARG A 15 -30.51 -14.50 25.43
N VAL A 16 -30.75 -13.22 25.77
CA VAL A 16 -29.77 -12.13 25.66
C VAL A 16 -28.61 -12.33 26.66
N SER A 17 -28.90 -12.99 27.79
CA SER A 17 -27.90 -13.34 28.81
C SER A 17 -26.83 -14.26 28.22
N GLY A 18 -25.57 -13.84 28.29
CA GLY A 18 -24.41 -14.59 27.77
C GLY A 18 -24.23 -14.56 26.26
N MET A 19 -24.99 -13.74 25.52
CA MET A 19 -24.88 -13.65 24.06
C MET A 19 -23.50 -13.16 23.61
N SER A 20 -22.88 -12.22 24.32
CA SER A 20 -21.54 -11.73 24.04
C SER A 20 -20.48 -12.85 24.08
N TYR A 21 -20.55 -13.74 25.06
CA TYR A 21 -19.66 -14.89 25.16
C TYR A 21 -19.88 -15.93 24.06
N ARG A 22 -21.11 -16.06 23.56
CA ARG A 22 -21.45 -17.02 22.50
C ARG A 22 -21.10 -16.52 21.10
N ILE A 23 -21.01 -15.19 20.91
CA ILE A 23 -20.66 -14.57 19.64
C ILE A 23 -19.14 -14.30 19.58
N ASN A 24 -18.53 -13.87 20.69
CA ASN A 24 -17.10 -13.56 20.78
C ASN A 24 -16.32 -14.73 21.40
N THR A 25 -16.43 -15.91 20.81
CA THR A 25 -15.57 -17.05 21.22
C THR A 25 -14.13 -16.81 20.76
N GLU A 26 -13.20 -17.52 21.38
CA GLU A 26 -11.78 -17.46 20.97
C GLU A 26 -11.61 -17.86 19.50
N GLU A 27 -12.36 -18.86 19.03
CA GLU A 27 -12.34 -19.30 17.64
C GLU A 27 -12.86 -18.20 16.70
N ALA A 28 -13.94 -17.48 17.09
CA ALA A 28 -14.48 -16.37 16.30
C ALA A 28 -13.49 -15.22 16.22
N GLN A 29 -12.81 -14.90 17.32
CA GLN A 29 -11.77 -13.87 17.36
C GLN A 29 -10.56 -14.27 16.51
N ALA A 30 -10.09 -15.52 16.63
CA ALA A 30 -9.00 -16.04 15.82
C ALA A 30 -9.33 -16.02 14.32
N LEU A 31 -10.56 -16.40 13.95
CA LEU A 31 -11.04 -16.35 12.58
C LEU A 31 -11.08 -14.89 12.07
N ALA A 32 -11.63 -13.96 12.85
CA ALA A 32 -11.66 -12.56 12.51
C ALA A 32 -10.26 -11.98 12.30
N ALA A 33 -9.31 -12.29 13.18
CA ALA A 33 -7.90 -11.89 13.02
C ALA A 33 -7.29 -12.47 11.73
N LYS A 34 -7.54 -13.75 11.43
CA LYS A 34 -7.08 -14.39 10.19
C LYS A 34 -7.66 -13.69 8.96
N LEU A 35 -8.95 -13.39 8.96
CA LEU A 35 -9.61 -12.69 7.83
C LEU A 35 -9.04 -11.29 7.63
N ARG A 36 -8.85 -10.51 8.71
CA ARG A 36 -8.22 -9.17 8.63
C ARG A 36 -6.83 -9.23 8.01
N ARG A 37 -5.98 -10.18 8.44
CA ARG A 37 -4.63 -10.36 7.89
C ARG A 37 -4.67 -10.76 6.41
N SER A 38 -5.60 -11.64 6.04
CA SER A 38 -5.78 -12.04 4.63
C SER A 38 -6.30 -10.91 3.75
N ALA A 39 -6.97 -9.90 4.33
CA ALA A 39 -7.48 -8.75 3.63
C ALA A 39 -6.41 -7.66 3.39
N VAL A 40 -5.24 -7.74 4.03
CA VAL A 40 -4.16 -6.78 3.79
C VAL A 40 -3.80 -6.77 2.31
N THR A 41 -3.95 -5.60 1.69
CA THR A 41 -3.80 -5.42 0.25
C THR A 41 -2.66 -4.45 -0.06
N VAL A 42 -1.68 -4.89 -0.83
CA VAL A 42 -0.67 -4.01 -1.43
C VAL A 42 -1.20 -3.54 -2.77
N LEU A 43 -1.67 -2.29 -2.84
CA LEU A 43 -2.36 -1.74 -4.00
C LEU A 43 -1.41 -1.51 -5.19
N ASN A 44 -0.19 -1.07 -4.92
CA ASN A 44 0.90 -0.98 -5.88
C ASN A 44 2.24 -1.25 -5.20
N ASN A 45 3.22 -1.67 -5.98
CA ASN A 45 4.60 -1.88 -5.54
C ASN A 45 5.52 -1.64 -6.74
N TYR A 46 5.74 -0.37 -7.06
CA TYR A 46 6.56 0.00 -8.21
C TYR A 46 8.03 -0.25 -7.94
N PHE A 47 8.70 -0.89 -8.91
CA PHE A 47 10.13 -1.21 -8.85
C PHE A 47 10.51 -2.08 -7.64
N ASP A 48 9.57 -2.87 -7.16
CA ASP A 48 9.77 -3.76 -6.01
C ASP A 48 10.37 -3.04 -4.80
N VAL A 49 9.87 -1.80 -4.54
CA VAL A 49 10.29 -1.02 -3.36
C VAL A 49 9.97 -1.77 -2.06
N LEU A 50 8.94 -2.60 -2.08
CA LEU A 50 8.67 -3.60 -1.04
C LEU A 50 9.14 -4.97 -1.53
N PRO A 51 9.78 -5.75 -0.64
CA PRO A 51 10.03 -5.49 0.77
C PRO A 51 11.11 -4.43 0.99
N LEU A 52 11.01 -3.70 2.11
CA LEU A 52 12.02 -2.75 2.53
C LEU A 52 13.32 -3.48 2.93
N ALA A 53 14.45 -2.92 2.56
CA ALA A 53 15.74 -3.38 3.10
C ALA A 53 15.90 -2.91 4.54
N PRO A 54 16.26 -3.78 5.49
CA PRO A 54 16.45 -3.41 6.89
C PRO A 54 17.81 -2.71 7.11
N VAL A 55 17.96 -1.51 6.56
CA VAL A 55 19.16 -0.70 6.73
C VAL A 55 18.93 0.30 7.85
N GLU A 56 19.82 0.31 8.84
CA GLU A 56 19.70 1.18 10.00
C GLU A 56 19.87 2.65 9.62
N GLY A 57 18.96 3.50 10.11
CA GLY A 57 18.99 4.94 9.87
C GLY A 57 18.51 5.42 8.50
N ASP A 58 18.19 4.52 7.58
CA ASP A 58 17.76 4.86 6.20
C ASP A 58 16.23 5.07 6.09
N ILE A 59 15.46 4.65 7.08
CA ILE A 59 14.00 4.63 7.02
C ILE A 59 13.41 5.66 7.99
N ALA A 60 12.62 6.59 7.46
CA ALA A 60 11.73 7.42 8.26
C ALA A 60 10.31 6.86 8.25
N VAL A 61 9.64 6.92 9.38
CA VAL A 61 8.20 6.67 9.50
C VAL A 61 7.53 7.97 9.90
N LEU A 62 6.64 8.47 9.06
CA LEU A 62 5.79 9.62 9.34
C LEU A 62 4.37 9.14 9.67
N SER A 63 3.97 9.27 10.92
CA SER A 63 2.59 8.98 11.35
C SER A 63 1.71 10.21 11.17
N ILE A 64 0.58 10.05 10.49
CA ILE A 64 -0.44 11.09 10.32
C ILE A 64 -1.75 10.61 10.95
N GLY A 65 -2.26 11.38 11.91
CA GLY A 65 -3.47 11.05 12.66
C GLY A 65 -3.37 11.41 14.13
N GLU A 66 -4.14 10.71 14.97
CA GLU A 66 -4.04 10.87 16.42
C GLU A 66 -2.70 10.34 16.92
N LYS A 67 -2.14 11.04 17.90
CA LYS A 67 -0.87 10.65 18.51
C LYS A 67 -0.96 9.22 19.07
N GLU A 68 0.05 8.42 18.76
CA GLU A 68 0.15 7.01 19.20
C GLU A 68 -0.90 6.04 18.62
N ALA A 69 -1.78 6.48 17.73
CA ALA A 69 -2.77 5.60 17.12
C ALA A 69 -2.16 4.44 16.32
N ASP A 70 -0.95 4.60 15.83
CA ASP A 70 -0.15 3.58 15.14
C ASP A 70 1.08 3.11 15.93
N ALA A 71 1.12 3.35 17.24
CA ALA A 71 2.24 2.92 18.08
C ALA A 71 2.62 1.44 17.91
N PRO A 72 1.68 0.48 17.81
CA PRO A 72 2.01 -0.92 17.55
C PRO A 72 2.74 -1.15 16.21
N PHE A 73 2.40 -0.36 15.19
CA PHE A 73 3.09 -0.38 13.89
C PHE A 73 4.50 0.17 14.01
N VAL A 74 4.65 1.36 14.61
CA VAL A 74 5.95 2.01 14.80
C VAL A 74 6.91 1.13 15.60
N GLU A 75 6.44 0.52 16.69
CA GLU A 75 7.25 -0.40 17.50
C GLU A 75 7.64 -1.67 16.74
N ALA A 76 6.76 -2.20 15.91
CA ALA A 76 7.08 -3.33 15.04
C ALA A 76 8.08 -2.93 13.94
N MET A 77 7.96 -1.73 13.37
CA MET A 77 8.94 -1.19 12.44
C MET A 77 10.33 -1.07 13.08
N LYS A 78 10.43 -0.54 14.31
CA LYS A 78 11.69 -0.46 15.08
C LYS A 78 12.33 -1.83 15.32
N LYS A 79 11.53 -2.88 15.52
CA LYS A 79 12.03 -4.26 15.65
C LYS A 79 12.57 -4.83 14.35
N ASN A 80 12.09 -4.34 13.23
CA ASN A 80 12.46 -4.82 11.91
C ASN A 80 13.69 -4.10 11.34
N ALA A 81 13.82 -2.80 11.62
CA ALA A 81 14.93 -1.96 11.19
C ALA A 81 15.07 -0.75 12.14
N GLY A 82 16.25 -0.15 12.18
CA GLY A 82 16.43 1.15 12.83
C GLY A 82 15.69 2.22 12.06
N ILE A 83 14.65 2.80 12.66
CA ILE A 83 13.84 3.85 12.04
C ILE A 83 13.89 5.13 12.85
N VAL A 84 13.67 6.26 12.18
CA VAL A 84 13.35 7.54 12.82
C VAL A 84 11.87 7.81 12.65
N HIS A 85 11.18 8.18 13.74
CA HIS A 85 9.74 8.37 13.76
C HIS A 85 9.38 9.85 13.89
N PHE A 86 8.47 10.30 13.02
CA PHE A 86 7.86 11.62 13.01
C PHE A 86 6.36 11.48 13.16
N HIS A 87 5.73 12.50 13.75
CA HIS A 87 4.28 12.55 13.90
C HIS A 87 3.73 13.90 13.47
N LEU A 88 2.64 13.88 12.71
CA LEU A 88 1.84 15.03 12.37
C LEU A 88 0.35 14.76 12.67
N PRO A 89 -0.34 15.65 13.36
CA PRO A 89 -1.79 15.57 13.47
C PRO A 89 -2.44 15.91 12.12
N TRP A 90 -3.67 15.47 11.90
CA TRP A 90 -4.49 16.01 10.84
C TRP A 90 -4.64 17.52 11.00
N ASN A 91 -4.70 18.25 9.89
CA ASN A 91 -4.73 19.72 9.87
C ASN A 91 -3.54 20.40 10.56
N ALA A 92 -2.37 19.77 10.54
CA ALA A 92 -1.14 20.41 10.97
C ALA A 92 -0.92 21.76 10.28
N ASP A 93 -0.26 22.71 10.94
CA ASP A 93 0.06 23.97 10.32
C ASP A 93 1.17 23.83 9.26
N GLU A 94 1.28 24.83 8.40
CA GLU A 94 2.22 24.80 7.29
C GLU A 94 3.68 24.79 7.77
N ALA A 95 3.99 25.50 8.86
CA ALA A 95 5.34 25.57 9.40
C ALA A 95 5.81 24.21 9.88
N LEU A 96 4.94 23.48 10.59
CA LEU A 96 5.24 22.13 11.06
C LEU A 96 5.42 21.14 9.89
N TRP A 97 4.57 21.26 8.83
CA TRP A 97 4.74 20.47 7.61
C TRP A 97 6.08 20.72 6.93
N GLN A 98 6.48 21.99 6.78
CA GLN A 98 7.75 22.37 6.15
C GLN A 98 8.94 21.85 6.96
N GLU A 99 8.88 21.95 8.28
CA GLU A 99 9.91 21.42 9.16
C GLU A 99 10.08 19.91 8.99
N VAL A 100 8.97 19.15 9.09
CA VAL A 100 9.01 17.70 8.97
C VAL A 100 9.44 17.28 7.56
N GLN A 101 8.96 17.94 6.51
CA GLN A 101 9.41 17.67 5.14
C GLN A 101 10.92 17.88 5.00
N GLY A 102 11.47 18.95 5.58
CA GLY A 102 12.91 19.21 5.59
C GLY A 102 13.70 18.09 6.27
N GLN A 103 13.20 17.60 7.39
CA GLN A 103 13.82 16.48 8.12
C GLN A 103 13.72 15.15 7.35
N LEU A 104 12.58 14.87 6.72
CA LEU A 104 12.38 13.66 5.92
C LEU A 104 13.29 13.57 4.69
N ALA A 105 13.78 14.71 4.19
CA ALA A 105 14.67 14.76 3.02
C ALA A 105 16.02 14.05 3.22
N ALA A 106 16.41 13.81 4.47
CA ALA A 106 17.66 13.11 4.83
C ALA A 106 17.56 11.58 4.67
N PHE A 107 16.35 11.01 4.55
CA PHE A 107 16.14 9.58 4.54
C PHE A 107 16.02 9.01 3.12
N ARG A 108 16.48 7.77 2.95
CA ARG A 108 16.42 7.05 1.68
C ARG A 108 15.09 6.35 1.44
N ARG A 109 14.32 6.10 2.48
CA ARG A 109 12.99 5.49 2.42
C ARG A 109 12.07 6.22 3.38
N VAL A 110 10.86 6.54 2.94
CA VAL A 110 9.86 7.19 3.77
C VAL A 110 8.57 6.37 3.75
N VAL A 111 8.18 5.91 4.93
CA VAL A 111 6.91 5.22 5.15
C VAL A 111 5.95 6.19 5.81
N ILE A 112 4.81 6.42 5.19
CA ILE A 112 3.75 7.30 5.70
C ILE A 112 2.65 6.42 6.27
N SER A 113 2.46 6.46 7.58
CA SER A 113 1.43 5.72 8.30
C SER A 113 0.22 6.61 8.51
N ILE A 114 -0.92 6.21 7.99
CA ILE A 114 -2.18 6.97 8.08
C ILE A 114 -3.18 6.20 8.94
N THR A 115 -3.60 6.84 10.03
CA THR A 115 -4.60 6.33 10.97
C THR A 115 -5.82 7.24 11.05
N GLY A 116 -6.91 6.70 11.62
CA GLY A 116 -8.18 7.40 11.76
C GLY A 116 -9.08 7.27 10.56
N SER A 117 -10.35 7.55 10.79
CA SER A 117 -11.42 7.41 9.78
C SER A 117 -11.81 8.74 9.19
N ALA A 118 -11.10 9.77 9.54
CA ALA A 118 -11.66 11.10 9.50
C ALA A 118 -11.67 11.70 8.10
N TYR A 119 -12.35 12.77 8.05
CA TYR A 119 -12.32 13.77 7.02
C TYR A 119 -10.87 14.21 6.77
N VAL A 120 -10.39 13.93 5.56
CA VAL A 120 -9.12 14.47 5.08
C VAL A 120 -9.42 15.83 4.47
N SER A 121 -8.80 16.87 5.02
CA SER A 121 -9.02 18.23 4.53
C SER A 121 -8.29 18.47 3.21
N ASP A 122 -8.76 19.44 2.41
CA ASP A 122 -8.09 19.85 1.17
C ASP A 122 -6.64 20.28 1.44
N ARG A 123 -6.37 20.82 2.63
CA ARG A 123 -5.03 21.20 3.07
C ARG A 123 -4.14 19.97 3.25
N ASP A 124 -4.61 18.94 3.95
CA ASP A 124 -3.86 17.69 4.12
C ASP A 124 -3.59 17.01 2.76
N VAL A 125 -4.58 17.04 1.86
CA VAL A 125 -4.42 16.54 0.49
C VAL A 125 -3.32 17.31 -0.23
N ALA A 126 -3.36 18.65 -0.18
CA ALA A 126 -2.37 19.49 -0.85
C ALA A 126 -0.95 19.27 -0.32
N PHE A 127 -0.81 19.08 1.01
CA PHE A 127 0.47 18.78 1.62
C PHE A 127 1.02 17.42 1.18
N LEU A 128 0.21 16.38 1.24
CA LEU A 128 0.63 15.04 0.83
C LEU A 128 0.92 14.97 -0.68
N GLU A 129 0.15 15.66 -1.49
CA GLU A 129 0.41 15.78 -2.92
C GLU A 129 1.69 16.58 -3.21
N GLY A 130 1.94 17.63 -2.44
CA GLY A 130 3.12 18.51 -2.53
C GLY A 130 4.40 17.88 -1.99
N LEU A 131 4.31 16.73 -1.30
CA LEU A 131 5.47 16.07 -0.72
C LEU A 131 6.44 15.60 -1.81
N ASN A 132 7.54 16.35 -1.95
CA ASN A 132 8.54 16.12 -2.99
C ASN A 132 9.89 15.69 -2.40
N LEU A 133 9.97 14.46 -1.94
CA LEU A 133 11.20 13.87 -1.42
C LEU A 133 11.95 13.12 -2.52
N ARG A 134 13.25 12.97 -2.40
CA ARG A 134 14.04 12.07 -3.26
C ARG A 134 13.73 10.60 -2.97
N ALA A 135 13.41 10.29 -1.72
CA ALA A 135 13.04 8.95 -1.29
C ALA A 135 11.75 8.43 -1.96
N PRO A 136 11.61 7.13 -2.20
CA PRO A 136 10.34 6.51 -2.52
C PRO A 136 9.37 6.65 -1.35
N LEU A 137 8.10 6.93 -1.66
CA LEU A 137 7.04 7.09 -0.67
C LEU A 137 6.22 5.79 -0.58
N VAL A 138 6.19 5.20 0.60
CA VAL A 138 5.40 4.02 0.92
C VAL A 138 4.28 4.43 1.86
N TYR A 139 3.03 4.34 1.41
CA TYR A 139 1.86 4.65 2.24
C TYR A 139 1.31 3.39 2.88
N THR A 140 1.01 3.46 4.17
CA THR A 140 0.30 2.42 4.93
C THR A 140 -0.96 3.00 5.55
N PHE A 141 -2.11 2.39 5.26
CA PHE A 141 -3.41 2.86 5.73
C PHE A 141 -4.00 1.90 6.74
N PHE A 142 -4.10 2.35 7.98
CA PHE A 142 -4.82 1.67 9.07
C PHE A 142 -6.24 2.21 9.21
N THR A 143 -6.93 2.30 8.09
CA THR A 143 -8.26 2.88 7.98
C THR A 143 -9.00 2.26 6.79
N SER A 144 -10.24 2.67 6.57
CA SER A 144 -11.03 2.18 5.43
C SER A 144 -10.54 2.75 4.10
N TYR A 145 -10.89 2.09 2.99
CA TYR A 145 -10.60 2.55 1.63
C TYR A 145 -11.13 3.96 1.32
N ARG A 146 -12.13 4.44 2.08
CA ARG A 146 -12.72 5.77 1.89
C ARG A 146 -11.74 6.90 2.13
N THR A 147 -10.80 6.71 3.04
CA THR A 147 -9.74 7.69 3.33
C THR A 147 -8.76 7.85 2.16
N LEU A 148 -8.61 6.81 1.31
CA LEU A 148 -7.72 6.88 0.16
C LEU A 148 -8.29 7.76 -0.96
N GLN A 149 -9.61 7.87 -1.06
CA GLN A 149 -10.25 8.53 -2.20
C GLN A 149 -9.86 10.01 -2.37
N PRO A 150 -9.87 10.87 -1.34
CA PRO A 150 -9.37 12.23 -1.47
C PRO A 150 -7.86 12.30 -1.70
N LEU A 151 -7.09 11.29 -1.27
CA LEU A 151 -5.64 11.25 -1.39
C LEU A 151 -5.13 10.71 -2.74
N MET A 152 -5.99 10.42 -3.71
CA MET A 152 -5.58 9.89 -5.02
C MET A 152 -4.46 10.69 -5.70
N PRO A 153 -4.44 12.05 -5.68
CA PRO A 153 -3.35 12.82 -6.27
C PRO A 153 -1.99 12.52 -5.63
N ALA A 154 -1.94 12.41 -4.30
CA ALA A 154 -0.73 12.04 -3.57
C ALA A 154 -0.33 10.59 -3.85
N LEU A 155 -1.31 9.67 -3.84
CA LEU A 155 -1.08 8.24 -4.07
C LEU A 155 -0.60 7.92 -5.50
N ALA A 156 -0.97 8.75 -6.47
CA ALA A 156 -0.44 8.64 -7.84
C ALA A 156 1.09 8.84 -7.91
N LYS A 157 1.67 9.51 -6.92
CA LYS A 157 3.12 9.76 -6.81
C LYS A 157 3.82 8.75 -5.86
N SER A 158 3.07 7.81 -5.28
CA SER A 158 3.62 6.82 -4.36
C SER A 158 4.38 5.70 -5.06
N SER A 159 5.37 5.14 -4.42
CA SER A 159 6.08 3.93 -4.89
C SER A 159 5.37 2.67 -4.44
N ALA A 160 4.76 2.67 -3.26
CA ALA A 160 3.90 1.58 -2.79
C ALA A 160 2.76 2.10 -1.90
N VAL A 161 1.64 1.39 -1.92
CA VAL A 161 0.49 1.65 -1.04
C VAL A 161 0.01 0.34 -0.43
N VAL A 162 -0.10 0.30 0.88
CA VAL A 162 -0.61 -0.84 1.64
C VAL A 162 -1.87 -0.43 2.39
N LEU A 163 -2.95 -1.17 2.20
CA LEU A 163 -4.23 -0.96 2.87
C LEU A 163 -4.50 -2.11 3.83
N ALA A 164 -4.57 -1.79 5.13
CA ALA A 164 -4.86 -2.75 6.19
C ALA A 164 -6.36 -2.88 6.49
N HIS A 165 -7.20 -1.92 6.06
CA HIS A 165 -8.65 -1.84 6.29
C HIS A 165 -9.08 -1.54 7.72
N SER A 166 -8.22 -1.70 8.72
CA SER A 166 -8.52 -1.39 10.13
C SER A 166 -7.23 -1.15 10.92
N ALA A 167 -7.36 -0.70 12.18
CA ALA A 167 -6.25 -0.24 13.02
C ALA A 167 -6.01 -1.14 14.25
N GLU A 168 -6.47 -2.40 14.24
CA GLU A 168 -6.21 -3.29 15.36
C GLU A 168 -4.72 -3.55 15.56
N THR A 169 -4.31 -3.65 16.82
CA THR A 169 -2.91 -3.79 17.23
C THR A 169 -2.18 -4.93 16.51
N ASP A 170 -2.81 -6.11 16.44
CA ASP A 170 -2.22 -7.29 15.79
C ASP A 170 -2.07 -7.10 14.27
N LEU A 171 -2.96 -6.33 13.66
CA LEU A 171 -2.90 -6.03 12.24
C LEU A 171 -1.83 -4.99 11.93
N GLN A 172 -1.66 -3.98 12.78
CA GLN A 172 -0.59 -3.00 12.66
C GLN A 172 0.79 -3.68 12.70
N GLN A 173 1.00 -4.58 13.66
CA GLN A 173 2.23 -5.38 13.75
C GLN A 173 2.42 -6.28 12.52
N TYR A 174 1.34 -6.91 12.05
CA TYR A 174 1.36 -7.74 10.85
C TYR A 174 1.78 -6.95 9.60
N VAL A 175 1.23 -5.74 9.41
CA VAL A 175 1.58 -4.89 8.26
C VAL A 175 3.05 -4.47 8.31
N ALA A 176 3.60 -4.16 9.48
CA ALA A 176 5.04 -3.90 9.60
C ALA A 176 5.87 -5.10 9.11
N ASP A 177 5.48 -6.32 9.48
CA ASP A 177 6.15 -7.53 9.00
C ASP A 177 5.97 -7.77 7.50
N VAL A 178 4.83 -7.38 6.91
CA VAL A 178 4.59 -7.42 5.46
C VAL A 178 5.56 -6.50 4.72
N LEU A 179 5.81 -5.29 5.24
CA LEU A 179 6.74 -4.35 4.60
C LEU A 179 8.16 -4.90 4.48
N PHE A 180 8.56 -5.87 5.32
CA PHE A 180 9.86 -6.55 5.26
C PHE A 180 9.78 -7.99 4.74
N ALA A 181 8.66 -8.37 4.10
CA ALA A 181 8.39 -9.73 3.62
C ALA A 181 8.61 -10.83 4.67
N LYS A 182 8.32 -10.56 5.94
CA LYS A 182 8.26 -11.57 7.01
C LYS A 182 6.90 -12.26 7.07
N LYS A 183 5.87 -11.59 6.58
CA LYS A 183 4.49 -12.07 6.48
C LYS A 183 3.94 -11.82 5.07
N PRO A 184 3.03 -12.68 4.59
CA PRO A 184 2.47 -12.53 3.26
C PRO A 184 1.42 -11.42 3.20
N ALA A 185 1.24 -10.83 2.01
CA ALA A 185 0.07 -10.05 1.65
C ALA A 185 -0.43 -10.52 0.28
N SER A 186 -1.68 -10.93 0.20
CA SER A 186 -2.31 -11.44 -1.02
C SER A 186 -3.71 -10.88 -1.26
N GLY A 187 -4.11 -9.89 -0.46
CA GLY A 187 -5.40 -9.23 -0.57
C GLY A 187 -5.59 -8.59 -1.95
N ARG A 188 -6.84 -8.55 -2.42
CA ARG A 188 -7.23 -7.88 -3.64
C ARG A 188 -8.46 -7.04 -3.39
N MET A 189 -8.49 -5.87 -4.01
CA MET A 189 -9.64 -4.97 -3.89
C MET A 189 -10.89 -5.60 -4.52
N SER A 190 -11.96 -5.67 -3.76
CA SER A 190 -13.27 -6.12 -4.26
C SER A 190 -13.99 -5.05 -5.09
N MET A 191 -13.58 -3.80 -4.98
CA MET A 191 -14.15 -2.64 -5.66
C MET A 191 -13.04 -1.69 -6.13
N SER A 192 -13.35 -0.83 -7.08
CA SER A 192 -12.43 0.20 -7.54
C SER A 192 -12.36 1.37 -6.56
N ILE A 193 -11.16 1.90 -6.33
CA ILE A 193 -10.93 3.17 -5.62
C ILE A 193 -10.42 4.18 -6.64
N GLY A 194 -11.30 5.02 -7.13
CA GLY A 194 -11.01 5.93 -8.23
C GLY A 194 -10.56 5.17 -9.50
N LYS A 195 -9.80 5.85 -10.34
CA LYS A 195 -9.21 5.26 -11.55
C LYS A 195 -7.85 4.59 -11.27
N LEU A 196 -7.20 4.95 -10.17
CA LEU A 196 -5.85 4.51 -9.85
C LEU A 196 -5.81 3.04 -9.42
N PHE A 197 -6.81 2.61 -8.66
CA PHE A 197 -6.90 1.25 -8.12
C PHE A 197 -8.22 0.59 -8.53
N PRO A 198 -8.31 -0.02 -9.72
CA PRO A 198 -9.50 -0.75 -10.17
C PRO A 198 -9.77 -2.00 -9.31
N ALA A 199 -10.99 -2.52 -9.36
CA ALA A 199 -11.31 -3.80 -8.72
C ALA A 199 -10.35 -4.90 -9.18
N GLY A 200 -9.98 -5.80 -8.27
CA GLY A 200 -8.96 -6.83 -8.50
C GLY A 200 -7.53 -6.38 -8.26
N THR A 201 -7.28 -5.06 -8.06
CA THR A 201 -5.94 -4.56 -7.74
C THR A 201 -5.39 -5.21 -6.48
N GLY A 202 -4.15 -5.64 -6.55
CA GLY A 202 -3.38 -6.19 -5.44
C GLY A 202 -2.09 -6.82 -5.94
N CYS A 203 -0.98 -6.45 -5.31
CA CYS A 203 0.33 -7.08 -5.50
C CYS A 203 0.53 -8.13 -4.42
N MET A 204 1.21 -9.23 -4.75
CA MET A 204 1.54 -10.26 -3.79
C MET A 204 2.88 -9.95 -3.14
N ILE A 205 2.94 -10.06 -1.82
CA ILE A 205 4.19 -10.13 -1.05
C ILE A 205 4.26 -11.53 -0.46
N GLU A 206 5.34 -12.24 -0.72
CA GLU A 206 5.60 -13.56 -0.16
C GLU A 206 6.72 -13.48 0.88
N PRO A 207 6.65 -14.29 1.95
CA PRO A 207 7.73 -14.35 2.93
C PRO A 207 9.07 -14.72 2.28
N GLY A 208 10.10 -13.95 2.62
CA GLY A 208 11.45 -14.15 2.09
C GLY A 208 11.71 -13.51 0.72
N MET A 209 10.76 -12.77 0.14
CA MET A 209 11.05 -11.92 -1.02
C MET A 209 12.21 -10.97 -0.70
N LYS A 210 13.01 -10.67 -1.70
CA LYS A 210 14.13 -9.73 -1.57
C LYS A 210 13.72 -8.35 -2.07
N PRO A 211 14.26 -7.27 -1.48
CA PRO A 211 14.11 -5.92 -2.00
C PRO A 211 14.52 -5.83 -3.47
N GLY A 212 13.88 -4.94 -4.21
CA GLY A 212 14.26 -4.62 -5.57
C GLY A 212 15.72 -4.20 -5.66
N LYS A 213 16.40 -4.66 -6.68
CA LYS A 213 17.84 -4.38 -6.87
C LYS A 213 18.11 -2.90 -7.16
N THR A 214 17.18 -2.25 -7.83
CA THR A 214 17.33 -0.88 -8.29
C THR A 214 16.05 -0.10 -8.02
N VAL A 215 16.10 0.83 -7.09
CA VAL A 215 15.01 1.76 -6.80
C VAL A 215 15.34 3.08 -7.51
N PRO A 216 14.51 3.57 -8.43
CA PRO A 216 14.81 4.76 -9.24
C PRO A 216 15.20 5.99 -8.43
N GLU A 217 14.62 6.15 -7.26
CA GLU A 217 14.89 7.27 -6.36
C GLU A 217 16.34 7.30 -5.89
N ASP A 218 16.99 6.16 -5.73
CA ASP A 218 18.41 6.06 -5.36
C ASP A 218 19.33 6.68 -6.43
N TYR A 219 18.82 6.82 -7.65
CA TYR A 219 19.51 7.40 -8.83
C TYR A 219 18.94 8.77 -9.23
N GLY A 220 18.17 9.41 -8.33
CA GLY A 220 17.58 10.72 -8.57
C GLY A 220 16.44 10.73 -9.59
N MET A 221 15.85 9.57 -9.89
CA MET A 221 14.66 9.42 -10.74
C MET A 221 13.42 9.17 -9.87
N LYS A 222 12.25 9.35 -10.44
CA LYS A 222 10.99 9.12 -9.73
C LYS A 222 10.27 7.90 -10.30
N SER A 223 9.96 6.93 -9.45
CA SER A 223 9.25 5.71 -9.85
C SER A 223 7.96 6.00 -10.58
N TYR A 224 7.14 6.94 -10.08
CA TYR A 224 5.87 7.28 -10.71
C TYR A 224 6.05 7.91 -12.10
N VAL A 225 7.15 8.64 -12.34
CA VAL A 225 7.46 9.20 -13.67
C VAL A 225 7.87 8.08 -14.63
N LEU A 226 8.74 7.18 -14.21
CA LEU A 226 9.13 6.02 -15.02
C LEU A 226 7.94 5.09 -15.30
N GLN A 227 7.00 4.99 -14.37
CA GLN A 227 5.78 4.20 -14.55
C GLN A 227 4.90 4.74 -15.71
N SER A 228 5.02 6.01 -16.08
CA SER A 228 4.31 6.57 -17.24
C SER A 228 4.71 5.92 -18.57
N ILE A 229 5.89 5.31 -18.63
CA ILE A 229 6.37 4.52 -19.78
C ILE A 229 5.40 3.37 -20.10
N ASP A 230 4.86 2.73 -19.03
CA ASP A 230 3.86 1.66 -19.18
C ASP A 230 2.64 2.12 -20.00
N ALA A 231 2.15 3.33 -19.72
CA ALA A 231 0.99 3.88 -20.42
C ALA A 231 1.30 4.14 -21.91
N VAL A 232 2.49 4.64 -22.19
CA VAL A 232 2.93 4.90 -23.57
C VAL A 232 3.08 3.58 -24.34
N ALA A 233 3.76 2.59 -23.74
CA ALA A 233 3.94 1.27 -24.36
C ALA A 233 2.59 0.58 -24.62
N ARG A 234 1.68 0.59 -23.66
CA ARG A 234 0.34 -0.01 -23.81
C ARG A 234 -0.48 0.70 -24.89
N LYS A 235 -0.42 2.01 -24.96
CA LYS A 235 -1.12 2.77 -26.00
C LYS A 235 -0.65 2.39 -27.41
N GLY A 236 0.66 2.13 -27.59
CA GLY A 236 1.20 1.64 -28.85
C GLY A 236 0.69 0.24 -29.21
N LEU A 237 0.59 -0.67 -28.23
CA LEU A 237 0.02 -2.00 -28.40
C LEU A 237 -1.48 -1.93 -28.78
N GLU A 238 -2.24 -1.12 -28.06
CA GLU A 238 -3.68 -0.93 -28.30
C GLU A 238 -3.96 -0.32 -29.69
N ALA A 239 -3.05 0.53 -30.16
CA ALA A 239 -3.12 1.10 -31.51
C ALA A 239 -2.61 0.15 -32.61
N GLY A 240 -2.15 -1.06 -32.26
CA GLY A 240 -1.59 -2.02 -33.22
C GLY A 240 -0.28 -1.56 -33.88
N ALA A 241 0.44 -0.60 -33.26
CA ALA A 241 1.69 -0.08 -33.82
C ALA A 241 2.83 -1.12 -33.79
N TYR A 242 2.77 -2.04 -32.85
CA TYR A 242 3.70 -3.18 -32.68
C TYR A 242 3.05 -4.26 -31.82
N PRO A 243 3.40 -5.54 -32.02
CA PRO A 243 2.84 -6.66 -31.23
C PRO A 243 3.40 -6.69 -29.80
N GLY A 244 4.63 -6.23 -29.60
CA GLY A 244 5.28 -6.13 -28.32
C GLY A 244 6.54 -5.25 -28.40
N CYS A 245 7.01 -4.86 -27.22
CA CYS A 245 8.26 -4.11 -27.09
C CYS A 245 8.92 -4.37 -25.74
N ARG A 246 10.20 -4.15 -25.64
CA ARG A 246 10.94 -4.04 -24.39
C ARG A 246 11.46 -2.62 -24.25
N VAL A 247 11.29 -2.04 -23.08
CA VAL A 247 11.82 -0.72 -22.77
C VAL A 247 12.84 -0.86 -21.66
N LEU A 248 14.03 -0.34 -21.90
CA LEU A 248 15.16 -0.37 -20.99
C LEU A 248 15.69 1.05 -20.79
N VAL A 249 15.73 1.52 -19.55
CA VAL A 249 16.34 2.79 -19.17
C VAL A 249 17.52 2.52 -18.27
N TRP A 250 18.70 3.02 -18.69
CA TRP A 250 19.93 2.93 -17.94
C TRP A 250 20.31 4.26 -17.34
N LYS A 251 20.79 4.25 -16.10
CA LYS A 251 21.40 5.41 -15.46
C LYS A 251 22.57 4.97 -14.59
N ASP A 252 23.69 5.70 -14.75
CA ASP A 252 24.93 5.46 -14.00
C ASP A 252 25.40 3.99 -14.08
N GLY A 253 25.23 3.37 -15.26
CA GLY A 253 25.66 1.99 -15.53
C GLY A 253 24.72 0.90 -15.02
N LEU A 254 23.55 1.24 -14.49
CA LEU A 254 22.57 0.29 -13.97
C LEU A 254 21.20 0.46 -14.67
N PRO A 255 20.48 -0.65 -14.90
CA PRO A 255 19.12 -0.60 -15.42
C PRO A 255 18.17 -0.11 -14.32
N VAL A 256 17.60 1.08 -14.50
CA VAL A 256 16.63 1.68 -13.57
C VAL A 256 15.18 1.40 -13.97
N TYR A 257 14.97 0.95 -15.20
CA TYR A 257 13.69 0.48 -15.72
C TYR A 257 13.98 -0.59 -16.77
N ASP A 258 13.35 -1.75 -16.67
CA ASP A 258 13.45 -2.86 -17.62
C ASP A 258 12.17 -3.65 -17.64
N LYS A 259 11.38 -3.49 -18.71
CA LYS A 259 10.08 -4.12 -18.79
C LYS A 259 9.70 -4.47 -20.23
N GLY A 260 9.16 -5.68 -20.38
CA GLY A 260 8.54 -6.16 -21.62
C GLY A 260 7.05 -5.91 -21.65
N PHE A 261 6.50 -5.70 -22.83
CA PHE A 261 5.08 -5.45 -23.09
C PHE A 261 4.64 -6.22 -24.31
N GLY A 262 3.40 -6.73 -24.30
CA GLY A 262 2.81 -7.44 -25.44
C GLY A 262 3.43 -8.81 -25.70
N THR A 263 3.43 -9.21 -26.96
CA THR A 263 3.89 -10.53 -27.45
C THR A 263 5.00 -10.37 -28.49
N HIS A 264 5.76 -11.44 -28.75
CA HIS A 264 6.87 -11.39 -29.71
C HIS A 264 6.42 -11.10 -31.14
N SER A 265 5.23 -11.58 -31.52
CA SER A 265 4.62 -11.28 -32.81
C SER A 265 3.11 -11.56 -32.77
N ASP A 266 2.41 -11.19 -33.84
CA ASP A 266 0.97 -11.49 -33.98
C ASP A 266 0.68 -13.00 -34.05
N LYS A 267 1.68 -13.81 -34.39
CA LYS A 267 1.59 -15.27 -34.47
C LYS A 267 2.13 -15.98 -33.24
N ASP A 268 3.11 -15.37 -32.57
CA ASP A 268 3.72 -15.90 -31.35
C ASP A 268 3.15 -15.14 -30.15
N THR A 269 2.25 -15.76 -29.43
CA THR A 269 1.56 -15.20 -28.25
C THR A 269 2.38 -15.25 -26.96
N THR A 270 3.65 -15.68 -27.02
CA THR A 270 4.55 -15.61 -25.87
C THR A 270 4.81 -14.14 -25.51
N THR A 271 4.69 -13.83 -24.22
CA THR A 271 4.87 -12.46 -23.72
C THR A 271 6.34 -12.03 -23.77
N VAL A 272 6.58 -10.82 -24.21
CA VAL A 272 7.91 -10.20 -24.15
C VAL A 272 8.32 -10.01 -22.68
N ARG A 273 9.51 -10.54 -22.33
CA ARG A 273 10.08 -10.47 -20.98
C ARG A 273 11.31 -9.57 -20.95
N SER A 274 11.72 -9.14 -19.77
CA SER A 274 12.98 -8.42 -19.55
C SER A 274 14.22 -9.25 -19.86
N SER A 275 14.10 -10.58 -19.95
CA SER A 275 15.17 -11.49 -20.36
C SER A 275 15.34 -11.64 -21.87
N ASP A 276 14.37 -11.18 -22.66
CA ASP A 276 14.38 -11.37 -24.11
C ASP A 276 15.24 -10.28 -24.77
N LEU A 277 16.03 -10.69 -25.76
CA LEU A 277 16.92 -9.79 -26.53
C LEU A 277 16.20 -9.25 -27.77
#